data_800aae5aad1192ec66a197894d5c6aa3
#
_entry.id   800aae5aad1192ec66a197894d5c6aa3
#
_cell.length_a   1.000
_cell.length_b   1.000
_cell.length_c   1.000
_cell.angle_alpha   90.00
_cell.angle_beta   90.00
_cell.angle_gamma   90.00
#
_symmetry.space_group_name_H-M   'P 1'
#
loop_
_entity.id
_entity.type
_entity.pdbx_description
1 polymer ?
#
loop_
_entity_poly.entity_id
_entity_poly.type
_entity_poly.pdbx_seq_one_letter_code
_entity_poly.pdbx_strand_id
1 'polypeptide(L)'
;MKNEIKQTAHSSYRCEYHIVFAPKYRRKVIYKTLRKDIGQIFRKLCNELKVEIIEAEACSDHIHMLVSIPPYMSVAQFIGTLKSKSALMIFDKHANLKYKYGNRSFWCRGYYVDTVGKNEKKIKEYIKNQLEEDYTKDQITLKEYVDPFTGNREK
;
A
#
# COMPACT_ATOMS: atom_id res chain seq x y z
N MET A 1 -17.81 8.76 -0.16
CA MET A 1 -16.52 9.39 -0.13
C MET A 1 -16.33 10.34 -1.29
N LYS A 2 -15.80 11.46 -1.01
CA LYS A 2 -15.72 12.53 -1.99
C LYS A 2 -14.42 12.43 -2.80
N ASN A 3 -14.54 12.60 -4.08
CA ASN A 3 -13.44 12.88 -4.99
C ASN A 3 -12.92 14.28 -4.66
N GLU A 4 -12.22 14.40 -3.56
CA GLU A 4 -11.81 15.70 -3.06
C GLU A 4 -10.71 16.31 -3.91
N ILE A 5 -10.92 17.56 -4.28
CA ILE A 5 -9.88 18.34 -4.93
C ILE A 5 -8.90 18.77 -3.85
N LYS A 6 -7.64 18.41 -4.03
CA LYS A 6 -6.56 18.80 -3.14
C LYS A 6 -5.97 20.14 -3.57
N GLN A 7 -5.27 20.80 -2.66
CA GLN A 7 -4.64 22.09 -2.95
C GLN A 7 -3.22 22.14 -2.45
N THR A 8 -2.35 22.72 -3.25
CA THR A 8 -1.07 23.22 -2.82
C THR A 8 -1.19 24.73 -2.63
N ALA A 9 -0.09 25.45 -2.32
CA ALA A 9 -0.10 26.91 -2.14
C ALA A 9 -0.64 27.65 -3.38
N HIS A 10 -0.41 27.12 -4.58
CA HIS A 10 -0.76 27.78 -5.83
C HIS A 10 -1.52 26.93 -6.82
N SER A 11 -1.88 25.70 -6.45
CA SER A 11 -2.50 24.76 -7.39
C SER A 11 -3.61 23.94 -6.73
N SER A 12 -4.61 23.59 -7.51
CA SER A 12 -5.60 22.58 -7.15
C SER A 12 -5.32 21.33 -7.96
N TYR A 13 -5.48 20.15 -7.35
CA TYR A 13 -5.18 18.93 -8.06
C TYR A 13 -6.08 17.77 -7.64
N ARG A 14 -6.19 16.80 -8.52
CA ARG A 14 -6.80 15.49 -8.26
C ARG A 14 -5.95 14.47 -9.00
N CYS A 15 -4.88 14.04 -8.36
CA CYS A 15 -3.92 13.10 -8.94
C CYS A 15 -4.01 11.79 -8.19
N GLU A 16 -4.99 10.98 -8.54
CA GLU A 16 -5.28 9.72 -7.89
C GLU A 16 -4.89 8.55 -8.77
N TYR A 17 -4.26 7.55 -8.16
CA TYR A 17 -3.73 6.39 -8.86
C TYR A 17 -4.03 5.11 -8.10
N HIS A 18 -4.39 4.08 -8.85
CA HIS A 18 -4.44 2.71 -8.36
C HIS A 18 -3.10 2.07 -8.68
N ILE A 19 -2.38 1.63 -7.66
CA ILE A 19 -1.03 1.08 -7.79
C ILE A 19 -1.01 -0.31 -7.19
N VAL A 20 -0.38 -1.25 -7.92
CA VAL A 20 -0.21 -2.63 -7.47
C VAL A 20 1.26 -3.00 -7.57
N PHE A 21 1.80 -3.58 -6.51
CA PHE A 21 3.17 -4.11 -6.53
C PHE A 21 3.28 -5.28 -5.56
N ALA A 22 4.38 -6.02 -5.67
CA ALA A 22 4.50 -7.30 -4.99
C ALA A 22 5.86 -7.49 -4.33
N PRO A 23 5.95 -8.35 -3.31
CA PRO A 23 7.23 -8.82 -2.81
C PRO A 23 8.02 -9.52 -3.90
N LYS A 24 9.34 -9.52 -3.77
CA LYS A 24 10.25 -10.17 -4.71
C LYS A 24 9.87 -11.64 -4.90
N TYR A 25 9.79 -12.08 -6.14
CA TYR A 25 9.33 -13.40 -6.55
C TYR A 25 7.86 -13.68 -6.20
N ARG A 26 7.06 -12.66 -5.91
CA ARG A 26 5.67 -12.78 -5.46
C ARG A 26 5.49 -13.79 -4.34
N ARG A 27 6.42 -13.80 -3.41
CA ARG A 27 6.34 -14.70 -2.27
C ARG A 27 5.15 -14.33 -1.39
N LYS A 28 4.44 -15.36 -0.92
CA LYS A 28 3.34 -15.19 0.01
C LYS A 28 3.90 -15.04 1.42
N VAL A 29 4.30 -13.83 1.77
CA VAL A 29 4.94 -13.56 3.07
C VAL A 29 4.21 -12.52 3.90
N ILE A 30 3.23 -11.83 3.30
CA ILE A 30 2.53 -10.73 3.97
C ILE A 30 1.37 -11.27 4.79
N TYR A 31 1.70 -11.68 6.03
CA TYR A 31 0.73 -12.23 6.98
C TYR A 31 0.88 -11.58 8.33
N LYS A 32 -0.19 -11.59 9.13
CA LYS A 32 -0.19 -11.25 10.56
C LYS A 32 0.66 -10.01 10.90
N THR A 33 1.71 -10.19 11.69
CA THR A 33 2.57 -9.09 12.17
C THR A 33 3.23 -8.33 11.02
N LEU A 34 3.70 -9.03 10.00
CA LEU A 34 4.33 -8.36 8.85
C LEU A 34 3.31 -7.50 8.10
N ARG A 35 2.10 -7.99 7.90
CA ARG A 35 1.02 -7.20 7.28
C ARG A 35 0.76 -5.91 8.07
N LYS A 36 0.64 -6.03 9.37
CA LYS A 36 0.43 -4.88 10.26
C LYS A 36 1.59 -3.88 10.18
N ASP A 37 2.81 -4.38 10.22
CA ASP A 37 3.99 -3.53 10.17
C ASP A 37 4.11 -2.80 8.83
N ILE A 38 3.85 -3.48 7.72
CA ILE A 38 3.83 -2.87 6.38
C ILE A 38 2.82 -1.72 6.34
N GLY A 39 1.62 -1.94 6.85
CA GLY A 39 0.59 -0.90 6.88
C GLY A 39 1.03 0.32 7.67
N GLN A 40 1.62 0.12 8.83
CA GLN A 40 2.12 1.20 9.67
C GLN A 40 3.28 1.95 9.01
N ILE A 41 4.20 1.21 8.40
CA ILE A 41 5.35 1.78 7.69
C ILE A 41 4.86 2.63 6.51
N PHE A 42 3.92 2.13 5.74
CA PHE A 42 3.38 2.85 4.58
C PHE A 42 2.63 4.10 4.99
N ARG A 43 1.84 4.05 6.08
CA ARG A 43 1.17 5.24 6.60
C ARG A 43 2.18 6.32 6.98
N LYS A 44 3.25 5.93 7.68
CA LYS A 44 4.29 6.87 8.09
C LYS A 44 4.98 7.49 6.87
N LEU A 45 5.42 6.67 5.93
CA LEU A 45 6.14 7.14 4.75
C LEU A 45 5.27 8.00 3.84
N CYS A 46 4.02 7.60 3.62
CA CYS A 46 3.10 8.39 2.81
C CYS A 46 2.78 9.74 3.48
N ASN A 47 2.63 9.75 4.80
CA ASN A 47 2.43 10.99 5.52
C ASN A 47 3.63 11.94 5.37
N GLU A 48 4.85 11.43 5.45
CA GLU A 48 6.07 12.20 5.24
C GLU A 48 6.16 12.77 3.82
N LEU A 49 5.71 11.99 2.84
CA LEU A 49 5.72 12.37 1.42
C LEU A 49 4.50 13.22 1.02
N LYS A 50 3.59 13.47 1.96
CA LYS A 50 2.33 14.18 1.71
C LYS A 50 1.46 13.49 0.66
N VAL A 51 1.54 12.18 0.63
CA VAL A 51 0.69 11.31 -0.19
C VAL A 51 -0.44 10.78 0.69
N GLU A 52 -1.67 10.97 0.26
CA GLU A 52 -2.82 10.43 0.99
C GLU A 52 -3.10 9.01 0.53
N ILE A 53 -3.21 8.09 1.48
CA ILE A 53 -3.71 6.74 1.20
C ILE A 53 -5.23 6.79 1.34
N ILE A 54 -5.92 6.68 0.21
CA ILE A 54 -7.39 6.70 0.19
C ILE A 54 -7.92 5.34 0.59
N GLU A 55 -7.35 4.29 0.02
CA GLU A 55 -7.64 2.90 0.35
C GLU A 55 -6.40 2.07 0.08
N ALA A 56 -6.16 1.04 0.87
CA ALA A 56 -5.05 0.12 0.60
C ALA A 56 -5.29 -1.21 1.30
N GLU A 57 -4.82 -2.27 0.67
CA GLU A 57 -4.88 -3.61 1.25
C GLU A 57 -3.60 -4.37 0.97
N ALA A 58 -3.10 -5.04 1.99
CA ALA A 58 -1.96 -5.91 1.88
C ALA A 58 -2.45 -7.36 1.76
N CYS A 59 -2.47 -7.86 0.54
CA CYS A 59 -2.72 -9.27 0.29
C CYS A 59 -1.44 -10.08 0.56
N SER A 60 -1.54 -11.39 0.61
CA SER A 60 -0.39 -12.23 1.01
C SER A 60 0.82 -12.09 0.09
N ASP A 61 0.60 -11.83 -1.19
CA ASP A 61 1.64 -11.76 -2.21
C ASP A 61 1.66 -10.46 -3.01
N HIS A 62 0.88 -9.47 -2.62
CA HIS A 62 0.86 -8.18 -3.31
C HIS A 62 0.18 -7.10 -2.48
N ILE A 63 0.41 -5.86 -2.87
CA ILE A 63 -0.20 -4.67 -2.26
C ILE A 63 -1.05 -3.97 -3.32
N HIS A 64 -2.27 -3.60 -2.95
CA HIS A 64 -3.11 -2.68 -3.71
C HIS A 64 -3.20 -1.35 -2.97
N MET A 65 -2.99 -0.25 -3.67
CA MET A 65 -3.12 1.08 -3.07
C MET A 65 -3.89 2.01 -3.99
N LEU A 66 -4.79 2.77 -3.41
CA LEU A 66 -5.40 3.93 -4.06
C LEU A 66 -4.86 5.15 -3.33
N VAL A 67 -4.09 5.99 -4.03
CA VAL A 67 -3.38 7.11 -3.43
C VAL A 67 -3.62 8.40 -4.17
N SER A 68 -3.55 9.51 -3.44
CA SER A 68 -3.52 10.86 -4.00
C SER A 68 -2.11 11.40 -3.86
N ILE A 69 -1.45 11.68 -4.99
CA ILE A 69 -0.05 12.11 -5.04
C ILE A 69 0.00 13.59 -5.39
N PRO A 70 0.81 14.42 -4.69
CA PRO A 70 0.95 15.84 -5.06
C PRO A 70 1.48 16.00 -6.47
N PRO A 71 1.08 17.08 -7.19
CA PRO A 71 1.45 17.24 -8.59
C PRO A 71 2.95 17.46 -8.84
N TYR A 72 3.72 17.82 -7.82
CA TYR A 72 5.17 17.98 -7.92
C TYR A 72 5.95 16.68 -7.82
N MET A 73 5.27 15.56 -7.57
CA MET A 73 5.90 14.24 -7.40
C MET A 73 5.39 13.28 -8.45
N SER A 74 6.30 12.59 -9.14
CA SER A 74 5.92 11.54 -10.08
C SER A 74 5.56 10.26 -9.36
N VAL A 75 4.77 9.42 -10.02
CA VAL A 75 4.48 8.07 -9.50
C VAL A 75 5.78 7.29 -9.29
N ALA A 76 6.72 7.40 -10.22
CA ALA A 76 8.01 6.70 -10.13
C ALA A 76 8.80 7.13 -8.90
N GLN A 77 8.85 8.44 -8.60
CA GLN A 77 9.51 8.96 -7.40
C GLN A 77 8.84 8.44 -6.13
N PHE A 78 7.52 8.47 -6.10
CA PHE A 78 6.77 7.99 -4.95
C PHE A 78 7.04 6.50 -4.68
N ILE A 79 6.85 5.66 -5.69
CA ILE A 79 7.02 4.21 -5.54
C ILE A 79 8.48 3.85 -5.27
N GLY A 80 9.42 4.51 -5.93
CA GLY A 80 10.85 4.29 -5.66
C GLY A 80 11.21 4.57 -4.22
N THR A 81 10.75 5.69 -3.68
CA THR A 81 10.99 6.06 -2.28
C THR A 81 10.26 5.10 -1.32
N LEU A 82 9.00 4.80 -1.61
CA LEU A 82 8.20 3.91 -0.77
C LEU A 82 8.84 2.53 -0.67
N LYS A 83 9.24 1.95 -1.80
CA LYS A 83 9.86 0.63 -1.84
C LYS A 83 11.20 0.61 -1.13
N SER A 84 12.09 1.55 -1.42
CA SER A 84 13.43 1.53 -0.84
C SER A 84 13.41 1.77 0.66
N LYS A 85 12.66 2.77 1.14
CA LYS A 85 12.59 3.05 2.57
C LYS A 85 11.82 1.97 3.33
N SER A 86 10.71 1.48 2.78
CA SER A 86 9.96 0.42 3.44
C SER A 86 10.74 -0.88 3.53
N ALA A 87 11.52 -1.23 2.50
CA ALA A 87 12.33 -2.43 2.53
C ALA A 87 13.34 -2.40 3.69
N LEU A 88 14.01 -1.27 3.89
CA LEU A 88 14.93 -1.11 5.02
C LEU A 88 14.21 -1.25 6.36
N MET A 89 13.05 -0.64 6.51
CA MET A 89 12.28 -0.70 7.75
C MET A 89 11.71 -2.10 8.01
N ILE A 90 11.28 -2.79 6.96
CA ILE A 90 10.80 -4.18 7.06
C ILE A 90 11.95 -5.10 7.52
N PHE A 91 13.12 -4.99 6.90
CA PHE A 91 14.26 -5.83 7.26
C PHE A 91 14.78 -5.51 8.66
N ASP A 92 14.62 -4.29 9.12
CA ASP A 92 15.00 -3.90 10.47
C ASP A 92 14.11 -4.57 11.52
N LYS A 93 12.80 -4.63 11.27
CA LYS A 93 11.85 -5.28 12.17
C LYS A 93 11.80 -6.80 12.03
N HIS A 94 12.07 -7.30 10.85
CA HIS A 94 11.99 -8.73 10.50
C HIS A 94 13.30 -9.22 9.91
N ALA A 95 14.31 -9.30 10.77
CA ALA A 95 15.68 -9.62 10.35
C ALA A 95 15.81 -10.96 9.62
N ASN A 96 14.94 -11.92 9.93
CA ASN A 96 14.92 -13.22 9.24
C ASN A 96 14.60 -13.10 7.76
N LEU A 97 13.80 -12.12 7.37
CA LEU A 97 13.46 -11.88 5.96
C LEU A 97 14.66 -11.33 5.18
N LYS A 98 15.54 -10.59 5.85
CA LYS A 98 16.75 -10.05 5.24
C LYS A 98 17.63 -11.15 4.63
N TYR A 99 17.80 -12.25 5.34
CA TYR A 99 18.56 -13.41 4.84
C TYR A 99 17.84 -14.07 3.67
N LYS A 100 16.52 -14.19 3.76
CA LYS A 100 15.69 -14.82 2.73
C LYS A 100 15.75 -14.07 1.39
N TYR A 101 15.92 -12.75 1.43
CA TYR A 101 15.98 -11.88 0.24
C TYR A 101 17.41 -11.44 -0.10
N GLY A 102 18.42 -12.00 0.56
CA GLY A 102 19.81 -11.73 0.24
C GLY A 102 20.28 -10.30 0.53
N ASN A 103 19.74 -9.66 1.55
CA ASN A 103 20.06 -8.28 1.96
C ASN A 103 19.80 -7.23 0.87
N ARG A 104 18.98 -7.55 -0.14
CA ARG A 104 18.77 -6.64 -1.26
C ARG A 104 17.42 -5.96 -1.18
N SER A 105 16.52 -6.30 -2.04
CA SER A 105 15.21 -5.65 -2.10
C SER A 105 14.13 -6.60 -1.59
N PHE A 106 13.23 -6.09 -0.76
CA PHE A 106 12.05 -6.85 -0.36
C PHE A 106 11.03 -6.92 -1.51
N TRP A 107 10.96 -5.88 -2.35
CA TRP A 107 9.94 -5.72 -3.39
C TRP A 107 10.47 -6.14 -4.76
N CYS A 108 9.56 -6.63 -5.61
CA CYS A 108 9.83 -6.82 -7.03
C CYS A 108 10.16 -5.49 -7.69
N ARG A 109 10.87 -5.56 -8.81
CA ARG A 109 11.00 -4.41 -9.70
C ARG A 109 9.64 -4.15 -10.35
N GLY A 110 9.37 -2.89 -10.64
CA GLY A 110 8.15 -2.50 -11.34
C GLY A 110 6.91 -2.47 -10.47
N TYR A 111 5.86 -2.06 -11.08
CA TYR A 111 4.55 -1.93 -10.47
C TYR A 111 3.52 -1.73 -11.57
N TYR A 112 2.26 -1.99 -11.26
CA TYR A 112 1.15 -1.60 -12.12
C TYR A 112 0.60 -0.28 -11.60
N VAL A 113 0.30 0.65 -12.52
CA VAL A 113 -0.34 1.92 -12.15
C VAL A 113 -1.43 2.26 -13.15
N ASP A 114 -2.54 2.76 -12.64
CA ASP A 114 -3.66 3.23 -13.42
C ASP A 114 -4.17 4.54 -12.82
N THR A 115 -4.62 5.45 -13.67
CA THR A 115 -5.25 6.68 -13.24
C THR A 115 -6.70 6.40 -12.88
N VAL A 116 -7.17 7.00 -11.81
CA VAL A 116 -8.49 6.66 -11.26
C VAL A 116 -9.60 7.56 -11.80
N GLY A 117 -9.34 8.84 -11.98
CA GLY A 117 -10.36 9.77 -12.42
C GLY A 117 -11.59 9.77 -11.50
N LYS A 118 -12.75 9.53 -12.09
CA LYS A 118 -14.03 9.53 -11.37
C LYS A 118 -14.44 8.14 -10.85
N ASN A 119 -13.62 7.11 -11.02
CA ASN A 119 -13.95 5.72 -10.68
C ASN A 119 -13.42 5.27 -9.31
N GLU A 120 -13.11 6.21 -8.42
CA GLU A 120 -12.56 5.93 -7.10
C GLU A 120 -13.36 4.87 -6.35
N LYS A 121 -14.68 5.01 -6.33
CA LYS A 121 -15.56 4.09 -5.59
C LYS A 121 -15.44 2.65 -6.07
N LYS A 122 -15.43 2.44 -7.38
CA LYS A 122 -15.30 1.09 -7.96
C LYS A 122 -13.96 0.45 -7.61
N ILE A 123 -12.90 1.24 -7.65
CA ILE A 123 -11.56 0.76 -7.34
C ILE A 123 -11.44 0.42 -5.86
N LYS A 124 -12.03 1.22 -4.98
CA LYS A 124 -12.07 0.92 -3.55
C LYS A 124 -12.78 -0.41 -3.28
N GLU A 125 -13.91 -0.64 -3.92
CA GLU A 125 -14.64 -1.89 -3.78
C GLU A 125 -13.82 -3.09 -4.28
N TYR A 126 -13.13 -2.94 -5.39
CA TYR A 126 -12.25 -3.97 -5.93
C TYR A 126 -11.14 -4.35 -4.94
N ILE A 127 -10.49 -3.34 -4.35
CA ILE A 127 -9.42 -3.57 -3.35
C ILE A 127 -9.97 -4.33 -2.15
N LYS A 128 -11.13 -3.95 -1.65
CA LYS A 128 -11.77 -4.63 -0.51
C LYS A 128 -12.12 -6.07 -0.82
N ASN A 129 -12.62 -6.34 -2.02
CA ASN A 129 -12.97 -7.70 -2.44
C ASN A 129 -11.74 -8.61 -2.49
N GLN A 130 -10.60 -8.07 -2.94
CA GLN A 130 -9.34 -8.83 -2.92
C GLN A 130 -8.93 -9.21 -1.49
N LEU A 131 -9.17 -8.31 -0.54
CA LEU A 131 -8.85 -8.59 0.86
C LEU A 131 -9.74 -9.70 1.43
N GLU A 132 -11.03 -9.69 1.11
CA GLU A 132 -11.95 -10.73 1.58
C GLU A 132 -11.51 -12.12 1.12
N GLU A 133 -11.06 -12.23 -0.13
CA GLU A 133 -10.50 -13.49 -0.63
C GLU A 133 -9.27 -13.90 0.18
N ASP A 134 -8.42 -12.95 0.52
CA ASP A 134 -7.22 -13.19 1.31
C ASP A 134 -7.54 -13.65 2.74
N TYR A 135 -8.59 -13.10 3.35
CA TYR A 135 -9.03 -13.54 4.68
C TYR A 135 -9.33 -15.04 4.71
N THR A 136 -10.04 -15.52 3.70
CA THR A 136 -10.37 -16.92 3.60
C THR A 136 -9.11 -17.78 3.52
N LYS A 137 -8.13 -17.33 2.75
CA LYS A 137 -6.85 -18.04 2.61
C LYS A 137 -6.02 -18.02 3.89
N ASP A 138 -6.04 -16.91 4.61
CA ASP A 138 -5.23 -16.71 5.82
C ASP A 138 -5.91 -17.27 7.07
N GLN A 139 -7.16 -17.70 6.97
CA GLN A 139 -7.98 -18.14 8.10
C GLN A 139 -8.11 -17.08 9.19
N ILE A 140 -8.14 -15.81 8.78
CA ILE A 140 -8.32 -14.68 9.68
C ILE A 140 -9.80 -14.29 9.66
N THR A 141 -10.39 -14.09 10.84
CA THR A 141 -11.77 -13.61 10.90
C THR A 141 -11.82 -12.10 10.69
N LEU A 142 -12.92 -11.61 10.13
CA LEU A 142 -13.12 -10.18 9.94
C LEU A 142 -13.06 -9.39 11.25
N LYS A 143 -13.43 -10.01 12.35
CA LYS A 143 -13.38 -9.39 13.68
C LYS A 143 -11.95 -9.17 14.18
N GLU A 144 -11.04 -10.03 13.77
CA GLU A 144 -9.64 -9.95 14.19
C GLU A 144 -8.84 -8.99 13.31
N TYR A 145 -9.37 -8.67 12.15
CA TYR A 145 -8.66 -7.82 11.21
C TYR A 145 -8.76 -6.36 11.61
N VAL A 146 -7.61 -5.72 11.69
CA VAL A 146 -7.49 -4.26 11.77
C VAL A 146 -6.78 -3.84 10.50
N ASP A 147 -7.40 -2.94 9.73
CA ASP A 147 -6.78 -2.42 8.53
C ASP A 147 -5.47 -1.69 8.91
N PRO A 148 -4.30 -2.21 8.53
CA PRO A 148 -3.04 -1.62 8.94
C PRO A 148 -2.79 -0.25 8.30
N PHE A 149 -3.46 0.06 7.20
CA PHE A 149 -3.23 1.32 6.47
C PHE A 149 -4.08 2.47 7.01
N THR A 150 -5.33 2.20 7.35
CA THR A 150 -6.25 3.22 7.88
C THR A 150 -6.36 3.16 9.40
N GLY A 151 -6.00 2.04 10.00
CA GLY A 151 -6.13 1.84 11.44
C GLY A 151 -7.54 1.48 11.87
N ASN A 152 -8.46 1.27 10.95
CA ASN A 152 -9.85 0.96 11.23
C ASN A 152 -10.07 -0.56 11.28
N ARG A 153 -11.04 -0.98 12.09
CA ARG A 153 -11.49 -2.35 12.08
C ARG A 153 -12.54 -2.51 10.98
N GLU A 154 -12.49 -3.61 10.28
CA GLU A 154 -13.56 -3.98 9.38
C GLU A 154 -14.85 -4.18 10.18
N LYS A 155 -15.91 -3.66 9.64
CA LYS A 155 -17.23 -3.79 10.28
C LYS A 155 -17.89 -5.10 9.90
#